data_17805feba6797bb861bf83496cfa587a
#
_entry.id   17805feba6797bb861bf83496cfa587a
#
_cell.length_a   1.000
_cell.length_b   1.000
_cell.length_c   1.000
_cell.angle_alpha   90.00
_cell.angle_beta   90.00
_cell.angle_gamma   90.00
#
_symmetry.space_group_name_H-M   'P 1'
#
loop_
_entity.id
_entity.type
_entity.pdbx_description
1 polymer ?
#
loop_
_entity_poly.entity_id
_entity_poly.type
_entity_poly.pdbx_seq_one_letter_code
_entity_poly.pdbx_strand_id
1 'polypeptide(L)'
;MSGLFLKGEKKERAGVYRRHEQITNNGVASAMNGVFCIPVHADFGPVGEIQKITSKSDLLSLYMESGTIDAAVKLFDAGANTVYLYRLGTGGKEGSLSLQTTTATNAVTLKTKYPTALKFSVTVKQKLGDETTKECSVYNGATLVEKVSFIAGADVNEAANLVEAMKDSKYLSAELVSGASGIMQTVAQQALAGGSAPAVTTEDYSNAFNAFETYAWNVLVLDTVEEDVKALAKTYMERIHSNGALGVCVLGEAAGKSLATRKTNAKSYNAPYFIYCGSGYYNTAGDSVEGYLAAAVQAGVIGCKDSSTSIVHTEIPDAESCIEQLTNEQYVDAIKSGLLLLSEGQEGQVWFDSGVNTYTVLDEDDDEGWKKIKRTAVRYEAFDRINRTLEPLIGKISNNAAGVDNVIQEAKKVLAEMNREGKIL
;
A
#
# COMPACT_ATOMS: atom_id res chain seq x y z
N MET A 1 -9.49 21.08 -5.64
CA MET A 1 -8.09 20.99 -6.11
C MET A 1 -7.23 21.89 -5.25
N SER A 2 -6.15 21.37 -4.74
CA SER A 2 -5.19 22.15 -3.95
C SER A 2 -3.83 22.16 -4.65
N GLY A 3 -3.04 23.21 -4.44
CA GLY A 3 -1.73 23.33 -5.06
C GLY A 3 -0.77 24.17 -4.22
N LEU A 4 0.52 24.16 -4.56
CA LEU A 4 1.55 25.00 -3.96
C LEU A 4 1.51 26.39 -4.61
N PHE A 5 1.75 27.44 -3.81
CA PHE A 5 1.84 28.82 -4.27
C PHE A 5 3.26 29.34 -4.09
N LEU A 6 3.93 29.68 -5.18
CA LEU A 6 5.24 30.34 -5.14
C LEU A 6 5.08 31.85 -5.11
N LYS A 7 5.99 32.56 -4.41
CA LYS A 7 5.96 34.03 -4.31
C LYS A 7 6.09 34.66 -5.70
N GLY A 8 5.07 35.45 -6.06
CA GLY A 8 5.02 36.12 -7.37
C GLY A 8 4.33 35.32 -8.49
N GLU A 9 3.88 34.09 -8.23
CA GLU A 9 3.17 33.27 -9.21
C GLU A 9 1.70 33.67 -9.33
N LYS A 10 1.16 33.65 -10.56
CA LYS A 10 -0.27 33.85 -10.84
C LYS A 10 -0.89 32.53 -11.29
N LYS A 11 -1.88 32.03 -10.56
CA LYS A 11 -2.60 30.82 -10.90
C LYS A 11 -3.82 31.13 -11.74
N GLU A 12 -4.00 30.42 -12.86
CA GLU A 12 -5.13 30.62 -13.79
C GLU A 12 -6.36 29.80 -13.40
N ARG A 13 -6.17 28.67 -12.70
CA ARG A 13 -7.27 27.79 -12.30
C ARG A 13 -7.73 28.10 -10.88
N ALA A 14 -9.06 28.17 -10.68
CA ALA A 14 -9.63 28.33 -9.34
C ALA A 14 -9.30 27.10 -8.45
N GLY A 15 -8.77 27.34 -7.27
CA GLY A 15 -8.33 26.31 -6.34
C GLY A 15 -7.85 26.88 -5.01
N VAL A 16 -7.62 26.03 -4.02
CA VAL A 16 -6.95 26.39 -2.77
C VAL A 16 -5.46 26.17 -2.96
N TYR A 17 -4.69 27.26 -2.97
CA TYR A 17 -3.23 27.24 -3.12
C TYR A 17 -2.60 27.63 -1.80
N ARG A 18 -1.56 26.91 -1.38
CA ARG A 18 -0.90 27.09 -0.09
C ARG A 18 0.57 27.39 -0.26
N ARG A 19 1.07 28.22 0.64
CA ARG A 19 2.49 28.50 0.84
C ARG A 19 2.76 28.41 2.33
N HIS A 20 3.88 27.82 2.68
CA HIS A 20 4.41 27.87 4.03
C HIS A 20 5.37 29.06 4.13
N GLU A 21 5.06 30.01 5.01
CA GLU A 21 6.00 31.02 5.49
C GLU A 21 6.11 30.83 7.00
N GLN A 22 7.33 30.72 7.49
CA GLN A 22 7.55 30.52 8.91
C GLN A 22 7.33 31.81 9.67
N ILE A 23 6.40 31.80 10.62
CA ILE A 23 6.31 32.75 11.70
C ILE A 23 6.76 31.99 12.93
N THR A 24 7.87 32.43 13.55
CA THR A 24 8.43 31.81 14.76
C THR A 24 7.39 31.83 15.87
N ASN A 25 6.74 30.70 16.13
CA ASN A 25 6.37 30.15 17.44
C ASN A 25 5.54 28.87 17.34
N ASN A 26 6.06 27.83 17.95
CA ASN A 26 5.47 26.66 18.59
C ASN A 26 4.19 26.06 17.97
N GLY A 27 4.31 24.90 17.36
CA GLY A 27 3.18 24.18 16.87
C GLY A 27 3.29 22.66 16.94
N VAL A 28 2.21 21.96 17.02
CA VAL A 28 2.03 20.54 17.34
C VAL A 28 1.31 19.75 16.24
N ALA A 29 1.44 18.56 16.23
CA ALA A 29 1.36 17.40 15.41
C ALA A 29 0.01 16.93 14.88
N SER A 30 -0.01 16.21 13.80
CA SER A 30 -1.15 15.71 13.11
C SER A 30 -1.00 14.31 12.56
N ALA A 31 -2.10 13.60 12.34
CA ALA A 31 -2.15 12.23 11.95
C ALA A 31 -1.87 11.99 10.47
N MET A 32 -1.01 11.04 10.18
CA MET A 32 -1.16 10.23 9.00
C MET A 32 -2.34 9.28 9.28
N ASN A 33 -3.36 9.28 8.45
CA ASN A 33 -4.66 8.64 8.77
C ASN A 33 -4.67 7.12 8.56
N GLY A 34 -3.51 6.46 8.51
CA GLY A 34 -3.42 5.01 8.22
C GLY A 34 -3.90 4.64 6.81
N VAL A 35 -3.73 5.55 5.84
CA VAL A 35 -4.07 5.32 4.44
C VAL A 35 -2.80 5.23 3.62
N PHE A 36 -2.54 4.05 3.09
CA PHE A 36 -1.31 3.74 2.36
C PHE A 36 -1.59 3.51 0.87
N CYS A 37 -0.55 3.69 0.05
CA CYS A 37 -0.50 3.15 -1.29
C CYS A 37 0.78 2.34 -1.47
N ILE A 38 0.66 1.21 -2.16
CA ILE A 38 1.77 0.28 -2.38
C ILE A 38 1.63 -0.43 -3.73
N PRO A 39 2.65 -0.34 -4.61
CA PRO A 39 2.77 -1.27 -5.73
C PRO A 39 3.26 -2.62 -5.20
N VAL A 40 2.80 -3.72 -5.79
CA VAL A 40 3.20 -5.07 -5.36
C VAL A 40 3.40 -6.03 -6.52
N HIS A 41 4.33 -6.96 -6.35
CA HIS A 41 4.36 -8.20 -7.12
C HIS A 41 3.43 -9.20 -6.46
N ALA A 42 2.53 -9.79 -7.23
CA ALA A 42 1.67 -10.85 -6.72
C ALA A 42 1.45 -11.92 -7.78
N ASP A 43 1.32 -13.17 -7.36
CA ASP A 43 1.09 -14.28 -8.27
C ASP A 43 -0.37 -14.42 -8.69
N PHE A 44 -1.29 -13.74 -7.99
CA PHE A 44 -2.73 -13.76 -8.25
C PHE A 44 -3.36 -12.39 -7.96
N GLY A 45 -4.58 -12.16 -8.45
CA GLY A 45 -5.36 -10.94 -8.23
C GLY A 45 -5.38 -9.99 -9.43
N PRO A 46 -6.17 -8.90 -9.37
CA PRO A 46 -6.28 -7.90 -10.42
C PRO A 46 -4.93 -7.27 -10.76
N VAL A 47 -4.65 -7.05 -12.05
CA VAL A 47 -3.39 -6.49 -12.56
C VAL A 47 -3.64 -5.13 -13.19
N GLY A 48 -2.76 -4.16 -12.94
CA GLY A 48 -2.81 -2.88 -13.63
C GLY A 48 -3.92 -1.94 -13.16
N GLU A 49 -4.57 -2.23 -12.04
CA GLU A 49 -5.62 -1.41 -11.46
C GLU A 49 -5.50 -1.30 -9.94
N ILE A 50 -6.02 -0.22 -9.39
CA ILE A 50 -5.98 0.00 -7.94
C ILE A 50 -7.13 -0.74 -7.26
N GLN A 51 -6.78 -1.53 -6.25
CA GLN A 51 -7.72 -2.14 -5.33
C GLN A 51 -7.65 -1.42 -3.97
N LYS A 52 -8.82 -1.00 -3.49
CA LYS A 52 -8.95 -0.45 -2.15
C LYS A 52 -9.19 -1.60 -1.17
N ILE A 53 -8.21 -1.90 -0.36
CA ILE A 53 -8.22 -2.97 0.63
C ILE A 53 -8.39 -2.35 2.03
N THR A 54 -9.28 -2.91 2.84
CA THR A 54 -9.58 -2.40 4.18
C THR A 54 -9.32 -3.41 5.30
N SER A 55 -8.93 -4.63 4.93
CA SER A 55 -8.55 -5.66 5.89
C SER A 55 -7.51 -6.63 5.34
N LYS A 56 -6.71 -7.23 6.22
CA LYS A 56 -5.77 -8.30 5.89
C LYS A 56 -6.48 -9.51 5.26
N SER A 57 -7.69 -9.82 5.74
CA SER A 57 -8.48 -10.93 5.20
C SER A 57 -8.89 -10.69 3.74
N ASP A 58 -9.32 -9.46 3.41
CA ASP A 58 -9.67 -9.11 2.02
C ASP A 58 -8.44 -9.15 1.12
N LEU A 59 -7.29 -8.65 1.62
CA LEU A 59 -6.01 -8.71 0.91
C LEU A 59 -5.66 -10.14 0.51
N LEU A 60 -5.59 -11.05 1.49
CA LEU A 60 -5.21 -12.44 1.27
C LEU A 60 -6.26 -13.23 0.45
N SER A 61 -7.54 -12.86 0.57
CA SER A 61 -8.61 -13.43 -0.24
C SER A 61 -8.51 -13.05 -1.72
N LEU A 62 -8.03 -11.85 -2.03
CA LEU A 62 -7.96 -11.32 -3.40
C LEU A 62 -6.63 -11.65 -4.08
N TYR A 63 -5.51 -11.56 -3.35
CA TYR A 63 -4.16 -11.68 -3.92
C TYR A 63 -3.44 -12.98 -3.54
N MET A 64 -3.97 -13.72 -2.57
CA MET A 64 -3.30 -14.86 -1.95
C MET A 64 -1.99 -14.41 -1.25
N GLU A 65 -1.31 -15.32 -0.58
CA GLU A 65 -0.03 -15.06 0.06
C GLU A 65 1.09 -15.38 -0.93
N SER A 66 1.59 -14.35 -1.62
CA SER A 66 2.58 -14.54 -2.68
C SER A 66 3.33 -13.24 -3.02
N GLY A 67 4.52 -13.36 -3.57
CA GLY A 67 5.33 -12.23 -4.02
C GLY A 67 5.64 -11.25 -2.89
N THR A 68 5.38 -9.96 -3.10
CA THR A 68 5.62 -8.88 -2.13
C THR A 68 4.35 -8.43 -1.39
N ILE A 69 3.27 -9.23 -1.43
CA ILE A 69 2.03 -9.00 -0.67
C ILE A 69 2.28 -8.92 0.84
N ASP A 70 3.31 -9.59 1.35
CA ASP A 70 3.75 -9.55 2.73
C ASP A 70 4.03 -8.12 3.23
N ALA A 71 4.53 -7.22 2.38
CA ALA A 71 4.66 -5.81 2.73
C ALA A 71 3.31 -5.16 3.07
N ALA A 72 2.28 -5.42 2.27
CA ALA A 72 0.92 -4.93 2.55
C ALA A 72 0.30 -5.61 3.78
N VAL A 73 0.60 -6.89 4.03
CA VAL A 73 0.22 -7.60 5.26
C VAL A 73 0.80 -6.89 6.48
N LYS A 74 2.09 -6.53 6.45
CA LYS A 74 2.75 -5.79 7.54
C LYS A 74 2.13 -4.42 7.81
N LEU A 75 1.63 -3.72 6.80
CA LEU A 75 0.89 -2.47 6.98
C LEU A 75 -0.40 -2.70 7.80
N PHE A 76 -1.17 -3.74 7.49
CA PHE A 76 -2.37 -4.09 8.28
C PHE A 76 -2.04 -4.56 9.70
N ASP A 77 -0.97 -5.32 9.87
CA ASP A 77 -0.49 -5.76 11.19
C ASP A 77 -0.07 -4.56 12.08
N ALA A 78 0.39 -3.47 11.45
CA ALA A 78 0.69 -2.21 12.14
C ALA A 78 -0.53 -1.28 12.33
N GLY A 79 -1.73 -1.68 11.87
CA GLY A 79 -2.99 -0.95 12.09
C GLY A 79 -3.45 -0.09 10.91
N ALA A 80 -3.02 -0.35 9.68
CA ALA A 80 -3.51 0.37 8.51
C ALA A 80 -5.03 0.28 8.38
N ASN A 81 -5.68 1.41 8.10
CA ASN A 81 -7.12 1.48 7.87
C ASN A 81 -7.50 1.18 6.42
N THR A 82 -6.66 1.61 5.49
CA THR A 82 -6.88 1.45 4.06
C THR A 82 -5.54 1.34 3.35
N VAL A 83 -5.43 0.37 2.46
CA VAL A 83 -4.29 0.22 1.55
C VAL A 83 -4.82 0.26 0.12
N TYR A 84 -4.38 1.24 -0.66
CA TYR A 84 -4.54 1.26 -2.11
C TYR A 84 -3.41 0.46 -2.72
N LEU A 85 -3.74 -0.71 -3.23
CA LEU A 85 -2.79 -1.67 -3.75
C LEU A 85 -2.88 -1.74 -5.28
N TYR A 86 -1.73 -1.73 -5.94
CA TYR A 86 -1.62 -1.89 -7.38
C TYR A 86 -0.72 -3.09 -7.70
N ARG A 87 -1.30 -4.14 -8.31
CA ARG A 87 -0.51 -5.28 -8.77
C ARG A 87 0.22 -4.91 -10.06
N LEU A 88 1.54 -5.00 -10.00
CA LEU A 88 2.44 -4.71 -11.11
C LEU A 88 2.40 -5.79 -12.20
N GLY A 89 2.75 -5.40 -13.42
CA GLY A 89 3.04 -6.26 -14.53
C GLY A 89 2.05 -6.18 -15.69
N THR A 90 2.50 -6.72 -16.83
CA THR A 90 1.76 -6.75 -18.10
C THR A 90 1.92 -8.10 -18.80
N GLY A 91 1.02 -8.44 -19.72
CA GLY A 91 1.18 -9.54 -20.65
C GLY A 91 1.04 -10.97 -20.08
N GLY A 92 0.60 -11.14 -18.86
CA GLY A 92 0.31 -12.45 -18.29
C GLY A 92 -0.86 -13.17 -18.98
N LYS A 93 -1.00 -14.48 -18.73
CA LYS A 93 -2.08 -15.31 -19.28
C LYS A 93 -2.82 -16.06 -18.19
N GLU A 94 -4.12 -16.23 -18.39
CA GLU A 94 -4.98 -17.07 -17.56
C GLU A 94 -4.73 -18.54 -17.86
N GLY A 95 -4.74 -19.40 -16.82
CA GLY A 95 -4.76 -20.83 -16.97
C GLY A 95 -6.15 -21.31 -17.41
N SER A 96 -6.24 -22.33 -18.24
CA SER A 96 -7.50 -22.81 -18.80
C SER A 96 -7.61 -24.32 -18.71
N LEU A 97 -8.84 -24.83 -18.55
CA LEU A 97 -9.18 -26.24 -18.55
C LEU A 97 -10.57 -26.47 -19.14
N SER A 98 -10.71 -27.40 -20.07
CA SER A 98 -12.02 -27.85 -20.58
C SER A 98 -12.47 -29.09 -19.84
N LEU A 99 -13.60 -29.01 -19.16
CA LEU A 99 -14.28 -30.13 -18.54
C LEU A 99 -15.27 -30.77 -19.53
N GLN A 100 -15.35 -32.07 -19.51
CA GLN A 100 -16.17 -32.85 -20.43
C GLN A 100 -17.39 -33.48 -19.75
N THR A 101 -18.40 -33.78 -20.55
CA THR A 101 -19.50 -34.68 -20.16
C THR A 101 -19.04 -36.15 -20.15
N THR A 102 -19.86 -37.01 -19.60
CA THR A 102 -19.64 -38.47 -19.66
C THR A 102 -19.62 -39.03 -21.10
N THR A 103 -20.12 -38.30 -22.08
CA THR A 103 -20.04 -38.60 -23.51
C THR A 103 -18.80 -38.03 -24.20
N ALA A 104 -17.79 -37.58 -23.42
CA ALA A 104 -16.54 -36.99 -23.90
C ALA A 104 -16.69 -35.73 -24.75
N THR A 105 -17.76 -34.96 -24.54
CA THR A 105 -17.97 -33.66 -25.19
C THR A 105 -17.58 -32.55 -24.27
N ASN A 106 -16.81 -31.55 -24.76
CA ASN A 106 -16.47 -30.37 -23.98
C ASN A 106 -17.74 -29.60 -23.56
N ALA A 107 -17.89 -29.33 -22.26
CA ALA A 107 -19.11 -28.75 -21.71
C ALA A 107 -18.88 -27.44 -20.96
N VAL A 108 -17.81 -27.34 -20.18
CA VAL A 108 -17.47 -26.17 -19.41
C VAL A 108 -15.99 -25.81 -19.60
N THR A 109 -15.69 -24.56 -19.90
CA THR A 109 -14.34 -24.05 -19.89
C THR A 109 -14.11 -23.29 -18.59
N LEU A 110 -13.19 -23.79 -17.77
CA LEU A 110 -12.72 -23.10 -16.58
C LEU A 110 -11.48 -22.27 -16.93
N LYS A 111 -11.40 -21.06 -16.41
CA LYS A 111 -10.21 -20.19 -16.51
C LYS A 111 -9.86 -19.63 -15.15
N THR A 112 -8.59 -19.36 -14.90
CA THR A 112 -8.22 -18.54 -13.71
C THR A 112 -8.77 -17.13 -13.91
N LYS A 113 -9.27 -16.51 -12.83
CA LYS A 113 -9.83 -15.13 -12.91
C LYS A 113 -8.80 -14.08 -13.31
N TYR A 114 -7.54 -14.36 -13.03
CA TYR A 114 -6.44 -13.42 -13.29
C TYR A 114 -5.25 -14.18 -13.89
N PRO A 115 -4.40 -13.49 -14.65
CA PRO A 115 -3.13 -14.02 -15.13
C PRO A 115 -2.25 -14.52 -13.98
N THR A 116 -1.80 -15.79 -14.09
CA THR A 116 -1.04 -16.42 -13.01
C THR A 116 -0.21 -17.60 -13.51
N ALA A 117 0.94 -17.82 -12.88
CA ALA A 117 1.74 -19.04 -13.02
C ALA A 117 1.40 -20.10 -11.95
N LEU A 118 0.50 -19.80 -11.01
CA LEU A 118 0.08 -20.73 -9.96
C LEU A 118 -0.56 -21.98 -10.56
N LYS A 119 -0.33 -23.11 -9.91
CA LYS A 119 -0.77 -24.44 -10.41
C LYS A 119 -2.15 -24.77 -9.87
N PHE A 120 -3.17 -24.14 -10.46
CA PHE A 120 -4.55 -24.51 -10.14
C PHE A 120 -4.94 -25.84 -10.76
N SER A 121 -5.70 -26.62 -10.00
CA SER A 121 -6.33 -27.86 -10.46
C SER A 121 -7.71 -28.00 -9.86
N VAL A 122 -8.56 -28.80 -10.51
CA VAL A 122 -9.92 -29.03 -10.05
C VAL A 122 -10.22 -30.49 -9.91
N THR A 123 -11.05 -30.83 -8.94
CA THR A 123 -11.65 -32.15 -8.75
C THR A 123 -13.16 -32.01 -8.83
N VAL A 124 -13.82 -32.74 -9.75
CA VAL A 124 -15.27 -32.80 -9.81
C VAL A 124 -15.68 -34.24 -9.42
N LYS A 125 -16.47 -34.37 -8.37
CA LYS A 125 -16.90 -35.65 -7.85
C LYS A 125 -18.31 -35.60 -7.29
N GLN A 126 -18.94 -36.76 -7.14
CA GLN A 126 -20.20 -36.88 -6.40
C GLN A 126 -19.99 -36.52 -4.94
N LYS A 127 -20.91 -35.76 -4.38
CA LYS A 127 -20.91 -35.40 -2.96
C LYS A 127 -21.19 -36.64 -2.11
N LEU A 128 -20.42 -36.87 -1.08
CA LEU A 128 -20.56 -38.04 -0.22
C LEU A 128 -21.93 -38.00 0.50
N GLY A 129 -22.71 -39.05 0.32
CA GLY A 129 -24.03 -39.18 0.95
C GLY A 129 -25.16 -38.40 0.25
N ASP A 130 -24.91 -37.81 -0.93
CA ASP A 130 -25.89 -37.06 -1.69
C ASP A 130 -25.71 -37.31 -3.19
N GLU A 131 -26.59 -38.13 -3.75
CA GLU A 131 -26.54 -38.52 -5.18
C GLU A 131 -27.07 -37.44 -6.11
N THR A 132 -27.71 -36.38 -5.58
CA THR A 132 -28.28 -35.28 -6.35
C THR A 132 -27.34 -34.08 -6.46
N THR A 133 -26.16 -34.14 -5.84
CA THR A 133 -25.21 -33.04 -5.77
C THR A 133 -23.80 -33.50 -6.11
N LYS A 134 -23.14 -32.76 -6.98
CA LYS A 134 -21.68 -32.86 -7.22
C LYS A 134 -20.94 -31.67 -6.58
N GLU A 135 -19.68 -31.89 -6.29
CA GLU A 135 -18.74 -30.91 -5.75
C GLU A 135 -17.62 -30.64 -6.75
N CYS A 136 -17.33 -29.36 -6.97
CA CYS A 136 -16.12 -28.92 -7.65
C CYS A 136 -15.18 -28.32 -6.59
N SER A 137 -14.04 -28.95 -6.37
CA SER A 137 -12.99 -28.49 -5.44
C SER A 137 -11.85 -27.90 -6.23
N VAL A 138 -11.45 -26.69 -5.90
CA VAL A 138 -10.34 -25.95 -6.52
C VAL A 138 -9.11 -26.04 -5.61
N TYR A 139 -7.98 -26.40 -6.18
CA TYR A 139 -6.72 -26.55 -5.48
C TYR A 139 -5.68 -25.59 -6.08
N ASN A 140 -4.82 -25.03 -5.24
CA ASN A 140 -3.56 -24.42 -5.64
C ASN A 140 -2.42 -25.35 -5.18
N GLY A 141 -1.76 -26.01 -6.12
CA GLY A 141 -0.87 -27.12 -5.79
C GLY A 141 -1.60 -28.24 -5.04
N ALA A 142 -1.18 -28.53 -3.82
CA ALA A 142 -1.82 -29.51 -2.95
C ALA A 142 -2.90 -28.94 -2.02
N THR A 143 -3.01 -27.61 -1.92
CA THR A 143 -3.90 -26.92 -0.96
C THR A 143 -5.28 -26.72 -1.56
N LEU A 144 -6.33 -27.18 -0.87
CA LEU A 144 -7.72 -26.86 -1.21
C LEU A 144 -7.98 -25.39 -0.88
N VAL A 145 -8.32 -24.59 -1.90
CA VAL A 145 -8.56 -23.14 -1.74
C VAL A 145 -10.05 -22.77 -1.83
N GLU A 146 -10.83 -23.57 -2.55
CA GLU A 146 -12.27 -23.32 -2.71
C GLU A 146 -13.03 -24.60 -3.00
N LYS A 147 -14.30 -24.64 -2.61
CA LYS A 147 -15.20 -25.74 -2.88
C LYS A 147 -16.59 -25.23 -3.15
N VAL A 148 -17.15 -25.58 -4.29
CA VAL A 148 -18.52 -25.26 -4.67
C VAL A 148 -19.32 -26.51 -4.92
N SER A 149 -20.63 -26.48 -4.66
CA SER A 149 -21.54 -27.60 -4.91
C SER A 149 -22.58 -27.18 -5.94
N PHE A 150 -22.97 -28.12 -6.80
CA PHE A 150 -23.98 -27.91 -7.83
C PHE A 150 -24.90 -29.09 -7.97
N ILE A 151 -26.13 -28.84 -8.44
CA ILE A 151 -27.15 -29.88 -8.64
C ILE A 151 -26.72 -30.81 -9.79
N ALA A 152 -26.78 -32.10 -9.52
CA ALA A 152 -26.40 -33.17 -10.45
C ALA A 152 -27.58 -34.14 -10.66
N GLY A 153 -27.57 -34.87 -11.79
CA GLY A 153 -28.55 -35.87 -12.13
C GLY A 153 -28.85 -35.98 -13.61
N ALA A 154 -29.52 -37.02 -14.02
CA ALA A 154 -29.82 -37.29 -15.43
C ALA A 154 -30.78 -36.27 -16.07
N ASP A 155 -31.69 -35.71 -15.27
CA ASP A 155 -32.75 -34.81 -15.73
C ASP A 155 -32.38 -33.33 -15.65
N VAL A 156 -31.12 -32.99 -15.32
CA VAL A 156 -30.65 -31.61 -15.19
C VAL A 156 -29.43 -31.33 -16.08
N ASN A 157 -29.23 -30.10 -16.47
CA ASN A 157 -28.02 -29.69 -17.17
C ASN A 157 -26.90 -29.39 -16.13
N GLU A 158 -26.12 -30.42 -15.81
CA GLU A 158 -25.02 -30.29 -14.83
C GLU A 158 -23.96 -29.25 -15.23
N ALA A 159 -23.71 -29.12 -16.55
CA ALA A 159 -22.76 -28.13 -17.06
C ALA A 159 -23.22 -26.67 -16.73
N ALA A 160 -24.48 -26.38 -16.97
CA ALA A 160 -25.05 -25.07 -16.63
C ALA A 160 -25.09 -24.85 -15.13
N ASN A 161 -25.41 -25.86 -14.33
CA ASN A 161 -25.43 -25.79 -12.87
C ASN A 161 -24.02 -25.55 -12.29
N LEU A 162 -22.99 -26.15 -12.87
CA LEU A 162 -21.60 -25.91 -12.49
C LEU A 162 -21.20 -24.44 -12.80
N VAL A 163 -21.53 -23.94 -13.99
CA VAL A 163 -21.24 -22.55 -14.35
C VAL A 163 -21.94 -21.57 -13.40
N GLU A 164 -23.20 -21.84 -13.06
CA GLU A 164 -23.94 -21.00 -12.09
C GLU A 164 -23.29 -21.03 -10.71
N ALA A 165 -22.89 -22.21 -10.21
CA ALA A 165 -22.22 -22.36 -8.92
C ALA A 165 -20.84 -21.70 -8.87
N MET A 166 -20.16 -21.58 -10.02
CA MET A 166 -18.84 -20.93 -10.12
C MET A 166 -18.90 -19.41 -10.28
N LYS A 167 -20.07 -18.78 -10.41
CA LYS A 167 -20.18 -17.31 -10.57
C LYS A 167 -19.51 -16.53 -9.43
N ASP A 168 -19.67 -17.02 -8.20
CA ASP A 168 -19.13 -16.39 -7.00
C ASP A 168 -17.74 -16.94 -6.61
N SER A 169 -17.16 -17.82 -7.43
CA SER A 169 -15.81 -18.34 -7.19
C SER A 169 -14.81 -17.18 -7.12
N LYS A 170 -13.88 -17.26 -6.19
CA LYS A 170 -12.82 -16.26 -5.99
C LYS A 170 -11.67 -16.46 -6.98
N TYR A 171 -11.43 -17.67 -7.44
CA TYR A 171 -10.22 -18.05 -8.16
C TYR A 171 -10.45 -18.36 -9.63
N LEU A 172 -11.60 -18.93 -9.97
CA LEU A 172 -11.90 -19.39 -11.32
C LEU A 172 -13.14 -18.71 -11.88
N SER A 173 -13.17 -18.56 -13.18
CA SER A 173 -14.37 -18.28 -13.97
C SER A 173 -14.76 -19.53 -14.74
N ALA A 174 -16.04 -19.69 -15.03
CA ALA A 174 -16.59 -20.82 -15.77
C ALA A 174 -17.45 -20.30 -16.92
N GLU A 175 -17.23 -20.85 -18.11
CA GLU A 175 -17.99 -20.53 -19.32
C GLU A 175 -18.63 -21.81 -19.86
N LEU A 176 -19.94 -21.76 -20.12
CA LEU A 176 -20.65 -22.87 -20.77
C LEU A 176 -20.28 -22.94 -22.25
N VAL A 177 -19.87 -24.10 -22.73
CA VAL A 177 -19.70 -24.31 -24.18
C VAL A 177 -21.07 -24.28 -24.86
N SER A 178 -21.18 -23.55 -25.96
CA SER A 178 -22.46 -23.37 -26.66
C SER A 178 -23.13 -24.70 -27.01
N GLY A 179 -24.39 -24.87 -26.59
CA GLY A 179 -25.17 -26.09 -26.80
C GLY A 179 -24.78 -27.27 -25.90
N ALA A 180 -23.83 -27.10 -24.99
CA ALA A 180 -23.44 -28.18 -24.09
C ALA A 180 -24.51 -28.47 -23.05
N SER A 181 -24.78 -29.74 -22.88
CA SER A 181 -25.73 -30.30 -21.90
C SER A 181 -25.32 -31.71 -21.52
N GLY A 182 -25.84 -32.20 -20.40
CA GLY A 182 -25.63 -33.57 -19.94
C GLY A 182 -24.85 -33.66 -18.64
N ILE A 183 -24.50 -34.92 -18.29
CA ILE A 183 -23.84 -35.27 -17.04
C ILE A 183 -22.35 -34.96 -17.13
N MET A 184 -21.83 -34.17 -16.17
CA MET A 184 -20.40 -33.87 -16.10
C MET A 184 -19.58 -35.09 -15.67
N GLN A 185 -18.46 -35.29 -16.37
CA GLN A 185 -17.49 -36.34 -16.02
C GLN A 185 -16.86 -36.02 -14.66
N THR A 186 -16.65 -37.04 -13.84
CA THR A 186 -15.85 -36.94 -12.64
C THR A 186 -14.37 -36.86 -13.01
N VAL A 187 -13.67 -35.89 -12.41
CA VAL A 187 -12.23 -35.69 -12.62
C VAL A 187 -11.52 -35.52 -11.27
N ALA A 188 -10.26 -35.94 -11.23
CA ALA A 188 -9.44 -35.84 -10.01
C ALA A 188 -8.21 -34.98 -10.29
N GLN A 189 -8.08 -33.83 -9.60
CA GLN A 189 -6.95 -32.89 -9.66
C GLN A 189 -6.47 -32.59 -11.09
N GLN A 190 -7.41 -32.34 -11.99
CA GLN A 190 -7.07 -31.97 -13.36
C GLN A 190 -6.56 -30.54 -13.40
N ALA A 191 -5.33 -30.38 -13.91
CA ALA A 191 -4.64 -29.07 -13.89
C ALA A 191 -5.17 -28.12 -14.98
N LEU A 192 -5.27 -26.84 -14.64
CA LEU A 192 -5.41 -25.75 -15.61
C LEU A 192 -4.05 -25.53 -16.29
N ALA A 193 -4.05 -25.33 -17.59
CA ALA A 193 -2.85 -25.18 -18.41
C ALA A 193 -2.77 -23.79 -19.06
N GLY A 194 -1.58 -23.39 -19.50
CA GLY A 194 -1.36 -22.18 -20.30
C GLY A 194 -1.26 -20.86 -19.51
N GLY A 195 -1.46 -20.90 -18.20
CA GLY A 195 -1.29 -19.73 -17.35
C GLY A 195 0.16 -19.25 -17.24
N SER A 196 0.37 -17.93 -17.20
CA SER A 196 1.67 -17.33 -16.96
C SER A 196 1.53 -16.04 -16.12
N ALA A 197 2.52 -15.78 -15.27
CA ALA A 197 2.59 -14.53 -14.52
C ALA A 197 2.82 -13.34 -15.48
N PRO A 198 2.28 -12.14 -15.14
CA PRO A 198 2.66 -10.91 -15.81
C PRO A 198 4.16 -10.64 -15.63
N ALA A 199 4.79 -10.07 -16.67
CA ALA A 199 6.16 -9.57 -16.56
C ALA A 199 6.13 -8.17 -15.91
N VAL A 200 7.04 -7.93 -14.96
CA VAL A 200 7.15 -6.65 -14.26
C VAL A 200 8.38 -5.90 -14.75
N THR A 201 8.20 -4.61 -15.00
CA THR A 201 9.21 -3.67 -15.45
C THR A 201 9.20 -2.39 -14.62
N THR A 202 10.21 -1.56 -14.74
CA THR A 202 10.23 -0.23 -14.09
C THR A 202 9.10 0.67 -14.58
N GLU A 203 8.60 0.49 -15.81
CA GLU A 203 7.45 1.22 -16.34
C GLU A 203 6.15 0.89 -15.58
N ASP A 204 5.98 -0.34 -15.11
CA ASP A 204 4.80 -0.73 -14.32
C ASP A 204 4.73 0.04 -12.99
N TYR A 205 5.89 0.36 -12.38
CA TYR A 205 5.93 1.25 -11.20
C TYR A 205 5.52 2.67 -11.56
N SER A 206 5.92 3.19 -12.71
CA SER A 206 5.48 4.51 -13.18
C SER A 206 3.96 4.55 -13.36
N ASN A 207 3.38 3.50 -13.94
CA ASN A 207 1.94 3.36 -14.11
C ASN A 207 1.21 3.29 -12.76
N ALA A 208 1.75 2.53 -11.80
CA ALA A 208 1.22 2.46 -10.43
C ALA A 208 1.22 3.84 -9.74
N PHE A 209 2.33 4.57 -9.80
CA PHE A 209 2.45 5.90 -9.21
C PHE A 209 1.47 6.90 -9.83
N ASN A 210 1.33 6.91 -11.14
CA ASN A 210 0.36 7.75 -11.82
C ASN A 210 -1.09 7.39 -11.44
N ALA A 211 -1.39 6.11 -11.27
CA ALA A 211 -2.70 5.66 -10.82
C ALA A 211 -3.01 6.12 -9.38
N PHE A 212 -2.02 6.13 -8.48
CA PHE A 212 -2.21 6.59 -7.10
C PHE A 212 -2.57 8.08 -7.00
N GLU A 213 -2.24 8.93 -7.97
CA GLU A 213 -2.58 10.37 -7.94
C GLU A 213 -4.08 10.65 -7.87
N THR A 214 -4.91 9.71 -8.29
CA THR A 214 -6.37 9.87 -8.28
C THR A 214 -7.01 9.56 -6.93
N TYR A 215 -6.22 9.08 -5.97
CA TYR A 215 -6.67 8.68 -4.64
C TYR A 215 -6.06 9.55 -3.55
N ALA A 216 -6.79 9.70 -2.44
CA ALA A 216 -6.29 10.37 -1.25
C ALA A 216 -5.56 9.34 -0.38
N TRP A 217 -4.24 9.45 -0.30
CA TRP A 217 -3.37 8.61 0.52
C TRP A 217 -2.37 9.48 1.29
N ASN A 218 -1.78 8.91 2.34
CA ASN A 218 -0.85 9.61 3.23
C ASN A 218 0.57 9.07 3.12
N VAL A 219 0.72 7.77 2.89
CA VAL A 219 2.04 7.11 2.88
C VAL A 219 2.17 6.23 1.63
N LEU A 220 3.21 6.49 0.84
CA LEU A 220 3.67 5.61 -0.22
C LEU A 220 4.75 4.68 0.34
N VAL A 221 4.56 3.38 0.13
CA VAL A 221 5.54 2.34 0.48
C VAL A 221 5.95 1.60 -0.78
N LEU A 222 7.21 1.25 -0.90
CA LEU A 222 7.70 0.44 -2.01
C LEU A 222 7.82 -1.02 -1.57
N ASP A 223 7.57 -1.93 -2.49
CA ASP A 223 7.74 -3.38 -2.33
C ASP A 223 9.15 -3.85 -2.74
N THR A 224 10.07 -2.92 -2.94
CA THR A 224 11.43 -3.18 -3.41
C THR A 224 12.43 -2.18 -2.85
N VAL A 225 13.70 -2.54 -2.89
CA VAL A 225 14.83 -1.67 -2.54
C VAL A 225 15.69 -1.32 -3.75
N GLU A 226 15.23 -1.65 -4.96
CA GLU A 226 15.95 -1.39 -6.20
C GLU A 226 16.11 0.13 -6.42
N GLU A 227 17.34 0.55 -6.74
CA GLU A 227 17.69 1.97 -6.84
C GLU A 227 16.94 2.68 -7.97
N ASP A 228 16.70 1.99 -9.10
CA ASP A 228 15.96 2.55 -10.24
C ASP A 228 14.51 2.88 -9.85
N VAL A 229 13.86 1.99 -9.08
CA VAL A 229 12.49 2.22 -8.58
C VAL A 229 12.47 3.32 -7.53
N LYS A 230 13.46 3.35 -6.63
CA LYS A 230 13.59 4.45 -5.66
C LYS A 230 13.82 5.80 -6.33
N ALA A 231 14.63 5.86 -7.39
CA ALA A 231 14.84 7.08 -8.17
C ALA A 231 13.56 7.54 -8.89
N LEU A 232 12.78 6.58 -9.42
CA LEU A 232 11.47 6.86 -10.01
C LEU A 232 10.50 7.40 -8.96
N ALA A 233 10.43 6.78 -7.77
CA ALA A 233 9.61 7.26 -6.66
C ALA A 233 10.03 8.67 -6.21
N LYS A 234 11.34 8.98 -6.22
CA LYS A 234 11.84 10.32 -5.94
C LYS A 234 11.29 11.34 -6.93
N THR A 235 11.45 11.11 -8.22
CA THR A 235 10.94 12.01 -9.27
C THR A 235 9.42 12.18 -9.18
N TYR A 236 8.71 11.09 -8.91
CA TYR A 236 7.25 11.12 -8.70
C TYR A 236 6.86 12.00 -7.52
N MET A 237 7.46 11.78 -6.36
CA MET A 237 7.17 12.55 -5.14
C MET A 237 7.51 14.03 -5.30
N GLU A 238 8.65 14.37 -5.89
CA GLU A 238 9.02 15.76 -6.20
C GLU A 238 7.96 16.44 -7.07
N ARG A 239 7.48 15.75 -8.12
CA ARG A 239 6.45 16.24 -9.02
C ARG A 239 5.11 16.47 -8.30
N ILE A 240 4.61 15.50 -7.54
CA ILE A 240 3.31 15.65 -6.86
C ILE A 240 3.36 16.69 -5.74
N HIS A 241 4.48 16.79 -5.03
CA HIS A 241 4.66 17.83 -4.01
C HIS A 241 4.74 19.23 -4.61
N SER A 242 5.38 19.41 -5.77
CA SER A 242 5.34 20.68 -6.49
C SER A 242 3.92 21.10 -6.89
N ASN A 243 3.03 20.11 -7.10
CA ASN A 243 1.60 20.32 -7.34
C ASN A 243 0.76 20.42 -6.06
N GLY A 244 1.39 20.31 -4.88
CA GLY A 244 0.76 20.49 -3.59
C GLY A 244 0.19 19.24 -2.92
N ALA A 245 0.62 18.06 -3.30
CA ALA A 245 0.30 16.84 -2.56
C ALA A 245 0.90 16.85 -1.13
N LEU A 246 0.38 15.99 -0.25
CA LEU A 246 0.74 15.97 1.18
C LEU A 246 1.16 14.58 1.66
N GLY A 247 1.43 13.65 0.77
CA GLY A 247 1.88 12.32 1.13
C GLY A 247 3.37 12.28 1.50
N VAL A 248 3.78 11.24 2.21
CA VAL A 248 5.18 10.91 2.45
C VAL A 248 5.53 9.59 1.79
N CYS A 249 6.81 9.42 1.43
CA CYS A 249 7.33 8.16 0.90
C CYS A 249 8.30 7.54 1.90
N VAL A 250 8.06 6.28 2.26
CA VAL A 250 8.94 5.52 3.16
C VAL A 250 9.75 4.53 2.32
N LEU A 251 11.06 4.65 2.41
CA LEU A 251 12.03 3.91 1.62
C LEU A 251 12.84 2.97 2.50
N GLY A 252 13.06 1.75 2.02
CA GLY A 252 13.94 0.77 2.63
C GLY A 252 15.34 0.81 2.02
N GLU A 253 16.31 0.27 2.76
CA GLU A 253 17.67 0.03 2.28
C GLU A 253 17.92 -1.46 2.07
N ALA A 254 18.67 -1.80 1.04
CA ALA A 254 19.06 -3.19 0.80
C ALA A 254 19.90 -3.75 1.96
N ALA A 255 19.67 -5.02 2.29
CA ALA A 255 20.43 -5.73 3.31
C ALA A 255 21.94 -5.67 3.06
N GLY A 256 22.73 -5.66 4.13
CA GLY A 256 24.20 -5.70 4.07
C GLY A 256 24.89 -4.42 3.61
N LYS A 257 24.17 -3.32 3.40
CA LYS A 257 24.80 -2.02 3.08
C LYS A 257 25.46 -1.41 4.32
N SER A 258 26.67 -0.87 4.12
CA SER A 258 27.39 -0.20 5.21
C SER A 258 26.64 1.04 5.72
N LEU A 259 26.82 1.39 6.99
CA LEU A 259 26.22 2.60 7.58
C LEU A 259 26.58 3.87 6.78
N ALA A 260 27.82 3.94 6.27
CA ALA A 260 28.29 5.06 5.44
C ALA A 260 27.49 5.18 4.13
N THR A 261 27.22 4.05 3.46
CA THR A 261 26.40 4.01 2.26
C THR A 261 24.96 4.42 2.55
N ARG A 262 24.35 3.86 3.60
CA ARG A 262 22.97 4.19 4.04
C ARG A 262 22.80 5.68 4.32
N LYS A 263 23.78 6.30 5.01
CA LYS A 263 23.79 7.75 5.26
C LYS A 263 23.88 8.58 3.98
N THR A 264 24.72 8.16 3.03
CA THR A 264 24.85 8.83 1.74
C THR A 264 23.56 8.74 0.94
N ASN A 265 22.95 7.57 0.91
CA ASN A 265 21.69 7.34 0.24
C ASN A 265 20.57 8.21 0.84
N ALA A 266 20.41 8.21 2.16
CA ALA A 266 19.40 9.05 2.84
C ALA A 266 19.56 10.55 2.51
N LYS A 267 20.80 11.07 2.58
CA LYS A 267 21.11 12.48 2.23
C LYS A 267 20.73 12.86 0.80
N SER A 268 20.76 11.91 -0.13
CA SER A 268 20.47 12.18 -1.54
C SER A 268 19.02 12.56 -1.82
N TYR A 269 18.10 12.28 -0.91
CA TYR A 269 16.69 12.64 -1.03
C TYR A 269 16.38 14.05 -0.56
N ASN A 270 17.00 14.49 0.51
CA ASN A 270 16.94 15.84 1.09
C ASN A 270 15.57 16.53 0.99
N ALA A 271 14.51 15.88 1.42
CA ALA A 271 13.17 16.47 1.45
C ALA A 271 12.35 15.97 2.64
N PRO A 272 11.44 16.79 3.20
CA PRO A 272 10.69 16.46 4.42
C PRO A 272 9.67 15.33 4.21
N TYR A 273 9.34 15.02 2.96
CA TYR A 273 8.41 13.95 2.58
C TYR A 273 9.07 12.61 2.27
N PHE A 274 10.40 12.48 2.45
CA PHE A 274 11.07 11.19 2.39
C PHE A 274 11.50 10.74 3.79
N ILE A 275 11.18 9.49 4.12
CA ILE A 275 11.63 8.80 5.33
C ILE A 275 12.46 7.62 4.87
N TYR A 276 13.75 7.60 5.22
CA TYR A 276 14.68 6.58 4.81
C TYR A 276 14.98 5.64 5.97
N CYS A 277 14.43 4.42 5.92
CA CYS A 277 14.59 3.39 6.92
C CYS A 277 15.93 2.67 6.72
N GLY A 278 16.85 2.83 7.66
CA GLY A 278 18.20 2.27 7.57
C GLY A 278 18.47 1.03 8.43
N SER A 279 17.49 0.57 9.21
CA SER A 279 17.67 -0.58 10.09
C SER A 279 16.68 -1.70 9.78
N GLY A 280 17.20 -2.95 9.87
CA GLY A 280 16.40 -4.14 10.03
C GLY A 280 16.41 -4.64 11.47
N TYR A 281 15.66 -5.69 11.75
CA TYR A 281 15.55 -6.32 13.06
C TYR A 281 15.33 -7.83 12.91
N TYR A 282 15.56 -8.58 13.98
CA TYR A 282 15.12 -9.97 14.10
C TYR A 282 13.74 -10.00 14.75
N ASN A 283 12.83 -10.79 14.17
CA ASN A 283 11.50 -10.99 14.74
C ASN A 283 11.53 -12.05 15.87
N THR A 284 10.41 -12.22 16.57
CA THR A 284 10.25 -13.21 17.65
C THR A 284 10.38 -14.67 17.18
N ALA A 285 10.31 -14.94 15.88
CA ALA A 285 10.60 -16.24 15.28
C ALA A 285 12.08 -16.44 14.96
N GLY A 286 12.92 -15.41 15.11
CA GLY A 286 14.34 -15.42 14.80
C GLY A 286 14.68 -15.11 13.34
N ASP A 287 13.68 -14.72 12.52
CA ASP A 287 13.92 -14.34 11.13
C ASP A 287 14.39 -12.89 11.02
N SER A 288 15.28 -12.60 10.07
CA SER A 288 15.68 -11.23 9.76
C SER A 288 14.60 -10.52 8.93
N VAL A 289 14.18 -9.35 9.39
CA VAL A 289 13.28 -8.45 8.67
C VAL A 289 14.09 -7.25 8.20
N GLU A 290 14.32 -7.16 6.90
CA GLU A 290 15.18 -6.14 6.28
C GLU A 290 14.54 -5.58 4.99
N GLY A 291 15.21 -4.63 4.37
CA GLY A 291 14.81 -4.11 3.07
C GLY A 291 13.44 -3.45 3.05
N TYR A 292 12.67 -3.76 2.03
CA TYR A 292 11.32 -3.23 1.86
C TYR A 292 10.35 -3.71 2.96
N LEU A 293 10.55 -4.92 3.50
CA LEU A 293 9.70 -5.42 4.60
C LEU A 293 9.90 -4.62 5.89
N ALA A 294 11.15 -4.35 6.27
CA ALA A 294 11.43 -3.50 7.41
C ALA A 294 10.87 -2.09 7.21
N ALA A 295 10.99 -1.55 6.00
CA ALA A 295 10.40 -0.26 5.65
C ALA A 295 8.86 -0.28 5.72
N ALA A 296 8.21 -1.36 5.29
CA ALA A 296 6.75 -1.50 5.36
C ALA A 296 6.25 -1.53 6.81
N VAL A 297 6.93 -2.29 7.71
CA VAL A 297 6.59 -2.30 9.14
C VAL A 297 6.76 -0.91 9.75
N GLN A 298 7.90 -0.26 9.51
CA GLN A 298 8.19 1.09 10.00
C GLN A 298 7.19 2.11 9.43
N ALA A 299 6.87 2.02 8.13
CA ALA A 299 5.86 2.86 7.50
C ALA A 299 4.48 2.68 8.14
N GLY A 300 4.09 1.45 8.45
CA GLY A 300 2.84 1.13 9.14
C GLY A 300 2.76 1.80 10.50
N VAL A 301 3.80 1.66 11.32
CA VAL A 301 3.87 2.32 12.64
C VAL A 301 3.83 3.84 12.51
N ILE A 302 4.60 4.42 11.57
CA ILE A 302 4.63 5.87 11.33
C ILE A 302 3.28 6.37 10.82
N GLY A 303 2.70 5.71 9.83
CA GLY A 303 1.49 6.16 9.14
C GLY A 303 0.20 5.97 9.94
N CYS A 304 0.19 5.06 10.93
CA CYS A 304 -0.94 4.84 11.83
C CYS A 304 -0.85 5.65 13.13
N LYS A 305 0.30 6.29 13.39
CA LYS A 305 0.50 7.08 14.60
C LYS A 305 -0.27 8.39 14.56
N ASP A 306 -0.91 8.73 15.66
CA ASP A 306 -1.49 10.06 15.81
C ASP A 306 -0.37 11.12 15.81
N SER A 307 -0.59 12.15 15.09
CA SER A 307 0.36 13.24 14.88
C SER A 307 0.58 14.12 16.11
N SER A 308 -0.25 14.02 17.16
CA SER A 308 0.02 14.64 18.47
C SER A 308 1.21 13.98 19.15
N THR A 309 1.64 12.78 18.73
CA THR A 309 2.68 12.00 19.39
C THR A 309 3.93 11.85 18.49
N SER A 310 5.10 11.64 19.11
CA SER A 310 6.34 11.29 18.41
C SER A 310 6.42 9.79 18.20
N ILE A 311 7.12 9.38 17.14
CA ILE A 311 7.48 7.96 16.94
C ILE A 311 8.68 7.53 17.79
N VAL A 312 9.44 8.48 18.35
CA VAL A 312 10.64 8.18 19.16
C VAL A 312 10.25 7.25 20.30
N HIS A 313 11.03 6.18 20.51
CA HIS A 313 10.78 5.11 21.45
C HIS A 313 9.41 4.39 21.26
N THR A 314 8.82 4.50 20.08
CA THR A 314 7.70 3.62 19.73
C THR A 314 8.26 2.28 19.31
N GLU A 315 7.79 1.22 19.94
CA GLU A 315 8.23 -0.15 19.68
C GLU A 315 7.82 -0.62 18.28
N ILE A 316 8.68 -1.43 17.69
CA ILE A 316 8.40 -2.12 16.43
C ILE A 316 7.67 -3.43 16.75
N PRO A 317 6.48 -3.65 16.18
CA PRO A 317 5.75 -4.90 16.41
C PRO A 317 6.57 -6.12 16.00
N ASP A 318 6.51 -7.19 16.84
CA ASP A 318 7.17 -8.47 16.57
C ASP A 318 8.70 -8.41 16.48
N ALA A 319 9.34 -7.32 16.92
CA ALA A 319 10.80 -7.20 16.93
C ALA A 319 11.39 -7.66 18.27
N GLU A 320 12.44 -8.50 18.21
CA GLU A 320 13.16 -9.02 19.36
C GLU A 320 14.53 -8.35 19.56
N SER A 321 15.25 -8.10 18.46
CA SER A 321 16.56 -7.43 18.51
C SER A 321 16.90 -6.71 17.21
N CYS A 322 17.78 -5.71 17.28
CA CYS A 322 18.33 -5.06 16.08
C CYS A 322 19.37 -5.98 15.41
N ILE A 323 19.40 -5.98 14.06
CA ILE A 323 20.42 -6.72 13.32
C ILE A 323 21.81 -6.14 13.56
N GLU A 324 21.90 -4.83 13.76
CA GLU A 324 23.15 -4.10 13.94
C GLU A 324 23.10 -3.27 15.21
N GLN A 325 24.13 -3.38 16.03
CA GLN A 325 24.34 -2.52 17.20
C GLN A 325 25.34 -1.43 16.86
N LEU A 326 24.93 -0.18 17.05
CA LEU A 326 25.72 1.00 16.73
C LEU A 326 26.21 1.71 18.00
N THR A 327 27.32 2.42 17.90
CA THR A 327 27.77 3.33 18.97
C THR A 327 26.93 4.60 18.99
N ASN A 328 26.92 5.31 20.12
CA ASN A 328 26.22 6.59 20.25
C ASN A 328 26.66 7.61 19.18
N GLU A 329 27.96 7.65 18.83
CA GLU A 329 28.46 8.54 17.78
C GLU A 329 27.89 8.19 16.41
N GLN A 330 27.75 6.89 16.12
CA GLN A 330 27.16 6.40 14.87
C GLN A 330 25.67 6.74 14.77
N TYR A 331 24.91 6.60 15.88
CA TYR A 331 23.51 7.06 15.92
C TYR A 331 23.39 8.56 15.67
N VAL A 332 24.17 9.37 16.37
CA VAL A 332 24.16 10.83 16.20
C VAL A 332 24.49 11.25 14.78
N ASP A 333 25.47 10.61 14.16
CA ASP A 333 25.87 10.90 12.76
C ASP A 333 24.81 10.43 11.75
N ALA A 334 24.17 9.31 11.99
CA ALA A 334 23.06 8.83 11.19
C ALA A 334 21.85 9.78 11.25
N ILE A 335 21.47 10.23 12.45
CA ILE A 335 20.39 11.21 12.65
C ILE A 335 20.68 12.52 11.90
N LYS A 336 21.92 13.03 11.98
CA LYS A 336 22.37 14.21 11.22
C LYS A 336 22.32 13.99 9.70
N SER A 337 22.33 12.74 9.27
CA SER A 337 22.26 12.35 7.87
C SER A 337 20.83 12.10 7.36
N GLY A 338 19.82 12.27 8.24
CA GLY A 338 18.42 12.01 7.90
C GLY A 338 18.08 10.51 7.77
N LEU A 339 18.92 9.65 8.34
CA LEU A 339 18.71 8.20 8.33
C LEU A 339 17.92 7.79 9.58
N LEU A 340 16.77 7.17 9.38
CA LEU A 340 15.94 6.64 10.44
C LEU A 340 16.47 5.27 10.87
N LEU A 341 16.79 5.13 12.16
CA LEU A 341 17.35 3.92 12.74
C LEU A 341 16.49 3.40 13.89
N LEU A 342 16.62 2.11 14.13
CA LEU A 342 16.11 1.42 15.31
C LEU A 342 17.23 1.24 16.32
N SER A 343 16.88 1.24 17.60
CA SER A 343 17.77 0.93 18.72
C SER A 343 17.09 0.01 19.71
N GLU A 344 17.90 -0.62 20.56
CA GLU A 344 17.42 -1.51 21.63
C GLU A 344 17.35 -0.77 22.95
N GLY A 345 16.24 -0.97 23.67
CA GLY A 345 16.07 -0.56 25.05
C GLY A 345 16.78 -1.49 26.04
N GLN A 346 16.87 -1.05 27.28
CA GLN A 346 17.52 -1.82 28.36
C GLN A 346 16.80 -3.15 28.69
N GLU A 347 15.51 -3.24 28.36
CA GLU A 347 14.68 -4.42 28.60
C GLU A 347 14.45 -5.23 27.31
N GLY A 348 15.23 -4.97 26.25
CA GLY A 348 15.17 -5.69 24.99
C GLY A 348 14.12 -5.19 23.99
N GLN A 349 13.46 -4.05 24.28
CA GLN A 349 12.54 -3.46 23.30
C GLN A 349 13.29 -2.92 22.09
N VAL A 350 12.78 -3.17 20.88
CA VAL A 350 13.26 -2.56 19.64
C VAL A 350 12.34 -1.41 19.27
N TRP A 351 12.88 -0.21 19.17
CA TRP A 351 12.12 1.01 18.92
C TRP A 351 12.84 1.97 17.98
N PHE A 352 12.11 3.00 17.52
CA PHE A 352 12.73 4.09 16.79
C PHE A 352 13.65 4.91 17.70
N ASP A 353 14.92 5.00 17.34
CA ASP A 353 15.91 5.81 18.06
C ASP A 353 15.62 7.31 17.94
N SER A 354 15.10 7.74 16.80
CA SER A 354 14.77 9.13 16.49
C SER A 354 13.52 9.22 15.60
N GLY A 355 13.04 10.44 15.35
CA GLY A 355 11.93 10.72 14.44
C GLY A 355 12.34 11.69 13.34
N VAL A 356 13.37 11.33 12.54
CA VAL A 356 13.93 12.19 11.49
C VAL A 356 13.50 11.74 10.11
N ASN A 357 13.33 12.72 9.20
CA ASN A 357 13.20 12.52 7.77
C ASN A 357 14.54 12.85 7.06
N THR A 358 14.57 12.77 5.74
CA THR A 358 15.81 12.98 4.97
C THR A 358 16.19 14.46 4.78
N TYR A 359 15.38 15.42 5.23
CA TYR A 359 15.60 16.84 5.00
C TYR A 359 16.70 17.38 5.92
N THR A 360 17.94 17.26 5.49
CA THR A 360 19.14 17.61 6.30
C THR A 360 19.77 18.94 5.91
N VAL A 361 19.62 19.36 4.66
CA VAL A 361 20.04 20.67 4.16
C VAL A 361 18.78 21.51 4.02
N LEU A 362 18.64 22.49 4.90
CA LEU A 362 17.46 23.35 4.97
C LEU A 362 17.55 24.48 3.95
N ASP A 363 16.42 24.89 3.40
CA ASP A 363 16.29 26.11 2.61
C ASP A 363 16.37 27.36 3.54
N GLU A 364 16.57 28.55 2.95
CA GLU A 364 16.85 29.78 3.68
C GLU A 364 15.73 30.16 4.67
N ASP A 365 14.50 29.84 4.35
CA ASP A 365 13.30 30.15 5.16
C ASP A 365 12.88 29.02 6.11
N ASP A 366 13.61 27.89 6.15
CA ASP A 366 13.23 26.69 6.90
C ASP A 366 13.96 26.59 8.25
N ASP A 367 13.29 26.00 9.24
CA ASP A 367 13.86 25.70 10.56
C ASP A 367 14.16 24.21 10.76
N GLU A 368 14.93 23.91 11.82
CA GLU A 368 15.27 22.54 12.24
C GLU A 368 14.04 21.63 12.47
N GLY A 369 12.87 22.21 12.61
CA GLY A 369 11.62 21.44 12.76
C GLY A 369 11.21 20.67 11.52
N TRP A 370 11.63 21.09 10.33
CA TRP A 370 11.38 20.39 9.09
C TRP A 370 12.08 19.02 9.02
N LYS A 371 13.15 18.83 9.77
CA LYS A 371 13.87 17.54 9.89
C LYS A 371 13.08 16.47 10.66
N LYS A 372 11.94 16.82 11.27
CA LYS A 372 11.19 15.92 12.16
C LYS A 372 9.92 15.40 11.50
N ILE A 373 9.78 14.08 11.44
CA ILE A 373 8.59 13.38 10.93
C ILE A 373 7.31 13.92 11.59
N LYS A 374 7.32 14.05 12.93
CA LYS A 374 6.21 14.60 13.69
C LYS A 374 5.77 15.97 13.17
N ARG A 375 6.70 16.91 12.97
CA ARG A 375 6.37 18.27 12.53
C ARG A 375 5.89 18.33 11.07
N THR A 376 6.43 17.47 10.22
CA THR A 376 5.95 17.31 8.83
C THR A 376 4.52 16.82 8.82
N ALA A 377 4.22 15.80 9.62
CA ALA A 377 2.86 15.25 9.76
C ALA A 377 1.86 16.34 10.20
N VAL A 378 2.21 17.17 11.21
CA VAL A 378 1.38 18.32 11.64
C VAL A 378 1.01 19.23 10.49
N ARG A 379 2.03 19.69 9.77
CA ARG A 379 1.81 20.62 8.67
C ARG A 379 0.89 20.05 7.62
N TYR A 380 1.08 18.78 7.31
CA TYR A 380 0.27 18.11 6.31
C TYR A 380 -1.19 17.96 6.73
N GLU A 381 -1.47 17.64 8.00
CA GLU A 381 -2.86 17.64 8.46
C GLU A 381 -3.45 19.04 8.51
N ALA A 382 -2.70 20.02 9.01
CA ALA A 382 -3.19 21.39 9.01
C ALA A 382 -3.59 21.84 7.59
N PHE A 383 -2.75 21.54 6.60
CA PHE A 383 -3.04 21.85 5.21
C PHE A 383 -4.22 21.02 4.67
N ASP A 384 -4.29 19.74 4.98
CA ASP A 384 -5.41 18.87 4.56
C ASP A 384 -6.73 19.36 5.14
N ARG A 385 -6.79 19.63 6.45
CA ARG A 385 -7.99 20.16 7.13
C ARG A 385 -8.41 21.52 6.56
N ILE A 386 -7.47 22.42 6.33
CA ILE A 386 -7.74 23.73 5.73
C ILE A 386 -8.25 23.55 4.30
N ASN A 387 -7.64 22.71 3.49
CA ASN A 387 -8.09 22.45 2.13
C ASN A 387 -9.52 21.91 2.10
N ARG A 388 -9.83 20.91 2.92
CA ARG A 388 -11.19 20.33 3.02
C ARG A 388 -12.23 21.34 3.47
N THR A 389 -11.84 22.29 4.31
CA THR A 389 -12.73 23.36 4.80
C THR A 389 -12.95 24.43 3.74
N LEU A 390 -11.91 24.81 3.00
CA LEU A 390 -11.98 25.92 2.06
C LEU A 390 -12.40 25.52 0.65
N GLU A 391 -12.10 24.31 0.20
CA GLU A 391 -12.44 23.85 -1.16
C GLU A 391 -13.95 23.91 -1.47
N PRO A 392 -14.88 23.55 -0.56
CA PRO A 392 -16.32 23.72 -0.78
C PRO A 392 -16.80 25.17 -0.88
N LEU A 393 -15.99 26.12 -0.46
CA LEU A 393 -16.29 27.57 -0.49
C LEU A 393 -15.88 28.24 -1.81
N ILE A 394 -15.09 27.57 -2.64
CA ILE A 394 -14.65 28.08 -3.94
C ILE A 394 -15.88 28.36 -4.81
N GLY A 395 -15.95 29.58 -5.35
CA GLY A 395 -17.07 30.05 -6.15
C GLY A 395 -18.32 30.47 -5.37
N LYS A 396 -18.34 30.29 -4.04
CA LYS A 396 -19.47 30.69 -3.17
C LYS A 396 -19.17 31.97 -2.36
N ILE A 397 -17.94 32.35 -2.27
CA ILE A 397 -17.48 33.54 -1.53
C ILE A 397 -17.21 34.66 -2.52
N SER A 398 -17.67 35.87 -2.21
CA SER A 398 -17.42 37.07 -3.01
C SER A 398 -15.94 37.46 -2.92
N ASN A 399 -15.36 37.86 -4.04
CA ASN A 399 -13.98 38.34 -4.11
C ASN A 399 -13.88 39.81 -3.66
N ASN A 400 -14.08 40.06 -2.36
CA ASN A 400 -13.98 41.33 -1.70
C ASN A 400 -13.37 41.17 -0.30
N ALA A 401 -13.16 42.26 0.44
CA ALA A 401 -12.56 42.23 1.76
C ALA A 401 -13.32 41.28 2.72
N ALA A 402 -14.65 41.32 2.75
CA ALA A 402 -15.47 40.45 3.59
C ALA A 402 -15.32 38.97 3.22
N GLY A 403 -15.19 38.65 1.94
CA GLY A 403 -14.92 37.29 1.48
C GLY A 403 -13.55 36.77 1.88
N VAL A 404 -12.52 37.62 1.80
CA VAL A 404 -11.16 37.30 2.27
C VAL A 404 -11.17 37.05 3.78
N ASP A 405 -11.83 37.95 4.56
CA ASP A 405 -11.96 37.78 6.01
C ASP A 405 -12.68 36.46 6.37
N ASN A 406 -13.71 36.07 5.61
CA ASN A 406 -14.41 34.80 5.83
C ASN A 406 -13.46 33.60 5.64
N VAL A 407 -12.68 33.56 4.54
CA VAL A 407 -11.67 32.49 4.30
C VAL A 407 -10.66 32.42 5.44
N ILE A 408 -10.15 33.59 5.90
CA ILE A 408 -9.21 33.66 7.02
C ILE A 408 -9.84 33.11 8.30
N GLN A 409 -11.10 33.46 8.59
CA GLN A 409 -11.80 32.97 9.79
C GLN A 409 -12.02 31.47 9.75
N GLU A 410 -12.39 30.89 8.60
CA GLU A 410 -12.54 29.43 8.46
C GLU A 410 -11.19 28.70 8.67
N ALA A 411 -10.10 29.21 8.08
CA ALA A 411 -8.77 28.65 8.33
C ALA A 411 -8.36 28.77 9.83
N LYS A 412 -8.65 29.91 10.49
CA LYS A 412 -8.39 30.09 11.93
C LYS A 412 -9.20 29.13 12.80
N LYS A 413 -10.45 28.80 12.43
CA LYS A 413 -11.25 27.81 13.16
C LYS A 413 -10.60 26.43 13.14
N VAL A 414 -10.08 26.00 11.97
CA VAL A 414 -9.34 24.73 11.85
C VAL A 414 -8.12 24.72 12.76
N LEU A 415 -7.32 25.79 12.76
CA LEU A 415 -6.15 25.87 13.62
C LEU A 415 -6.52 25.93 15.11
N ALA A 416 -7.58 26.66 15.48
CA ALA A 416 -8.08 26.69 16.85
C ALA A 416 -8.58 25.32 17.32
N GLU A 417 -9.18 24.53 16.44
CA GLU A 417 -9.56 23.14 16.72
C GLU A 417 -8.34 22.26 16.95
N MET A 418 -7.33 22.35 16.10
CA MET A 418 -6.08 21.61 16.27
C MET A 418 -5.33 22.00 17.55
N ASN A 419 -5.39 23.29 17.94
CA ASN A 419 -4.88 23.74 19.24
C ASN A 419 -5.62 23.10 20.41
N ARG A 420 -6.97 23.05 20.37
CA ARG A 420 -7.80 22.41 21.39
C ARG A 420 -7.53 20.90 21.48
N GLU A 421 -7.23 20.25 20.36
CA GLU A 421 -6.79 18.85 20.30
C GLU A 421 -5.36 18.63 20.81
N GLY A 422 -4.62 19.69 21.17
CA GLY A 422 -3.23 19.63 21.59
C GLY A 422 -2.24 19.32 20.45
N LYS A 423 -2.68 19.54 19.21
CA LYS A 423 -1.87 19.29 18.00
C LYS A 423 -1.02 20.50 17.63
N ILE A 424 -1.47 21.72 17.95
CA ILE A 424 -0.72 22.98 17.81
C ILE A 424 -0.85 23.82 19.08
N LEU A 425 0.17 24.66 19.38
CA LEU A 425 0.19 25.60 20.51
C LEU A 425 -0.43 26.94 20.12
#